data_989bef257dd75f1a01cc97f42462d842
#
_entry.id   989bef257dd75f1a01cc97f42462d842
#
_cell.length_a   1.000
_cell.length_b   1.000
_cell.length_c   1.000
_cell.angle_alpha   90.00
_cell.angle_beta   90.00
_cell.angle_gamma   90.00
#
_symmetry.space_group_name_H-M   'P 1'
#
loop_
_entity.id
_entity.type
_entity.pdbx_description
1 polymer ?
#
loop_
_entity_poly.entity_id
_entity_poly.type
_entity_poly.pdbx_seq_one_letter_code
_entity_poly.pdbx_strand_id
1 'polypeptide(L)'
;MPHVFVRKGHPLSQYQRITLGQLREYPSLSYEQGEHSTSFFTEELIGISGDRQVEISDRASLMNVLLATDCYTIGTGIMPSLLNEGRIVSIPLSSDDYYSIGYLTRGDKTLSPLAKEFIDRLHKTVDELQ
;
A
#
# COMPACT_ATOMS: atom_id res chain seq x y z
N MET A 1 -8.76 -4.96 -3.37
CA MET A 1 -9.01 -3.66 -4.04
C MET A 1 -7.95 -2.67 -3.59
N PRO A 2 -7.36 -1.86 -4.49
CA PRO A 2 -6.42 -0.81 -4.11
C PRO A 2 -7.04 0.28 -3.25
N HIS A 3 -6.24 0.86 -2.37
CA HIS A 3 -6.60 1.98 -1.53
C HIS A 3 -5.56 3.09 -1.62
N VAL A 4 -6.01 4.31 -1.47
CA VAL A 4 -5.18 5.51 -1.38
C VAL A 4 -4.98 5.84 0.10
N PHE A 5 -3.74 6.00 0.51
CA PHE A 5 -3.38 6.44 1.84
C PHE A 5 -2.99 7.91 1.81
N VAL A 6 -3.60 8.68 2.67
CA VAL A 6 -3.35 10.12 2.84
C VAL A 6 -3.34 10.48 4.32
N ARG A 7 -2.71 11.59 4.68
CA ARG A 7 -2.79 12.10 6.06
C ARG A 7 -4.23 12.46 6.45
N LYS A 8 -4.54 12.39 7.72
CA LYS A 8 -5.80 12.92 8.26
C LYS A 8 -5.90 14.43 7.96
N GLY A 9 -7.05 14.86 7.45
CA GLY A 9 -7.30 16.24 7.03
C GLY A 9 -6.74 16.59 5.64
N HIS A 10 -6.26 15.61 4.88
CA HIS A 10 -5.99 15.79 3.45
C HIS A 10 -7.29 16.09 2.69
N PRO A 11 -7.29 16.95 1.63
CA PRO A 11 -8.51 17.23 0.87
C PRO A 11 -9.23 15.99 0.33
N LEU A 12 -8.47 14.94 -0.03
CA LEU A 12 -9.06 13.67 -0.48
C LEU A 12 -9.74 12.88 0.64
N SER A 13 -9.47 13.15 1.91
CA SER A 13 -10.05 12.40 3.04
C SER A 13 -11.56 12.61 3.23
N GLN A 14 -12.14 13.56 2.52
CA GLN A 14 -13.59 13.81 2.51
C GLN A 14 -14.39 12.84 1.61
N TYR A 15 -13.70 12.11 0.72
CA TYR A 15 -14.34 11.20 -0.22
C TYR A 15 -14.40 9.78 0.35
N GLN A 16 -15.52 9.10 0.08
CA GLN A 16 -15.67 7.68 0.42
C GLN A 16 -14.96 6.75 -0.58
N ARG A 17 -14.68 7.25 -1.77
CA ARG A 17 -13.96 6.57 -2.85
C ARG A 17 -13.27 7.60 -3.73
N ILE A 18 -12.09 7.27 -4.23
CA ILE A 18 -11.25 8.16 -5.04
C ILE A 18 -11.12 7.59 -6.45
N THR A 19 -11.13 8.48 -7.44
CA THR A 19 -10.86 8.16 -8.84
C THR A 19 -9.41 8.54 -9.20
N LEU A 20 -8.85 7.90 -10.24
CA LEU A 20 -7.51 8.24 -10.75
C LEU A 20 -7.38 9.72 -11.16
N GLY A 21 -8.48 10.31 -11.66
CA GLY A 21 -8.50 11.72 -12.04
C GLY A 21 -8.24 12.67 -10.86
N GLN A 22 -8.78 12.35 -9.69
CA GLN A 22 -8.60 13.15 -8.47
C GLN A 22 -7.15 13.07 -7.92
N LEU A 23 -6.43 11.98 -8.19
CA LEU A 23 -5.05 11.80 -7.74
C LEU A 23 -4.05 12.71 -8.49
N ARG A 24 -4.35 13.11 -9.72
CA ARG A 24 -3.44 13.91 -10.55
C ARG A 24 -3.11 15.28 -9.96
N GLU A 25 -3.93 15.79 -9.08
CA GLU A 25 -3.71 17.08 -8.42
C GLU A 25 -2.63 17.03 -7.32
N TYR A 26 -2.29 15.83 -6.85
CA TYR A 26 -1.40 15.61 -5.71
C TYR A 26 -0.15 14.82 -6.11
N PRO A 27 1.00 15.05 -5.45
CA PRO A 27 2.19 14.25 -5.68
C PRO A 27 2.01 12.82 -5.14
N SER A 28 2.50 11.84 -5.90
CA SER A 28 2.55 10.45 -5.45
C SER A 28 3.83 10.15 -4.68
N LEU A 29 3.71 9.31 -3.65
CA LEU A 29 4.85 8.70 -2.96
C LEU A 29 4.94 7.25 -3.40
N SER A 30 6.12 6.84 -3.83
CA SER A 30 6.43 5.49 -4.24
C SER A 30 7.71 4.99 -3.59
N TYR A 31 7.87 3.67 -3.56
CA TYR A 31 9.14 3.06 -3.18
C TYR A 31 10.08 2.99 -4.37
N GLU A 32 11.36 3.21 -4.11
CA GLU A 32 12.42 2.86 -5.06
C GLU A 32 12.39 1.35 -5.32
N GLN A 33 12.08 0.96 -6.56
CA GLN A 33 11.88 -0.45 -6.93
C GLN A 33 13.18 -1.14 -7.38
N GLY A 34 14.26 -0.38 -7.58
CA GLY A 34 15.51 -0.88 -8.13
C GLY A 34 15.44 -1.27 -9.62
N GLU A 35 16.60 -1.59 -10.19
CA GLU A 35 16.74 -1.86 -11.64
C GLU A 35 16.05 -3.16 -12.10
N HIS A 36 15.71 -4.06 -11.19
CA HIS A 36 15.12 -5.37 -11.48
C HIS A 36 13.67 -5.51 -11.05
N SER A 37 12.99 -4.39 -10.77
CA SER A 37 11.58 -4.42 -10.42
C SER A 37 10.75 -4.93 -11.59
N THR A 38 9.80 -5.79 -11.28
CA THR A 38 8.80 -6.24 -12.25
C THR A 38 7.42 -5.81 -11.77
N SER A 39 6.54 -5.48 -12.69
CA SER A 39 5.15 -5.12 -12.40
C SER A 39 4.39 -6.16 -11.57
N PHE A 40 4.88 -7.39 -11.53
CA PHE A 40 4.25 -8.48 -10.80
C PHE A 40 4.54 -8.46 -9.28
N PHE A 41 5.69 -7.90 -8.86
CA PHE A 41 6.12 -7.86 -7.46
C PHE A 41 6.19 -6.45 -6.88
N THR A 42 5.57 -5.48 -7.51
CA THR A 42 5.54 -4.10 -7.01
C THR A 42 4.28 -3.84 -6.19
N GLU A 43 4.40 -3.06 -5.14
CA GLU A 43 3.25 -2.53 -4.40
C GLU A 43 2.55 -1.40 -5.17
N GLU A 44 3.09 -0.98 -6.29
CA GLU A 44 2.61 0.13 -7.08
C GLU A 44 1.73 -0.32 -8.24
N LEU A 45 0.64 0.37 -8.44
CA LEU A 45 -0.15 0.24 -9.65
C LEU A 45 0.55 1.00 -10.77
N ILE A 46 1.09 0.26 -11.73
CA ILE A 46 1.76 0.82 -12.90
C ILE A 46 0.78 1.69 -13.68
N GLY A 47 1.18 2.90 -13.97
CA GLY A 47 0.41 3.85 -14.78
C GLY A 47 -0.35 4.92 -14.00
N ILE A 48 -0.26 4.94 -12.67
CA ILE A 48 -0.84 6.01 -11.84
C ILE A 48 0.20 7.10 -11.51
N SER A 49 1.35 7.07 -12.14
CA SER A 49 2.35 8.13 -12.00
C SER A 49 1.79 9.43 -12.56
N GLY A 50 1.44 10.35 -11.69
CA GLY A 50 1.27 11.75 -12.06
C GLY A 50 2.62 12.36 -12.41
N ASP A 51 2.61 13.58 -12.98
CA ASP A 51 3.84 14.32 -13.33
C ASP A 51 4.72 14.67 -12.12
N ARG A 52 4.23 14.41 -10.91
CA ARG A 52 4.89 14.70 -9.64
C ARG A 52 4.99 13.43 -8.80
N GLN A 53 6.13 12.79 -8.85
CA GLN A 53 6.44 11.58 -8.08
C GLN A 53 7.63 11.83 -7.16
N VAL A 54 7.55 11.34 -5.94
CA VAL A 54 8.64 11.33 -4.96
C VAL A 54 8.95 9.88 -4.64
N GLU A 55 10.15 9.44 -4.95
CA GLU A 55 10.63 8.09 -4.62
C GLU A 55 11.33 8.08 -3.26
N ILE A 56 11.05 7.07 -2.48
CA ILE A 56 11.56 6.92 -1.12
C ILE A 56 12.05 5.48 -0.93
N SER A 57 13.20 5.34 -0.31
CA SER A 57 13.87 4.04 -0.15
C SER A 57 13.41 3.25 1.08
N ASP A 58 12.71 3.86 2.04
CA ASP A 58 12.29 3.18 3.27
C ASP A 58 10.89 3.61 3.76
N ARG A 59 10.26 2.70 4.50
CA ARG A 59 8.89 2.89 4.99
C ARG A 59 8.76 4.02 6.01
N ALA A 60 9.74 4.24 6.87
CA ALA A 60 9.65 5.26 7.91
C ALA A 60 9.68 6.67 7.29
N SER A 61 10.55 6.88 6.31
CA SER A 61 10.62 8.12 5.52
C SER A 61 9.32 8.36 4.75
N LEU A 62 8.77 7.32 4.08
CA LEU A 62 7.49 7.42 3.39
C LEU A 62 6.38 7.88 4.34
N MET A 63 6.27 7.27 5.51
CA MET A 63 5.25 7.62 6.50
C MET A 63 5.42 9.07 7.00
N ASN A 64 6.65 9.52 7.24
CA ASN A 64 6.92 10.88 7.67
C ASN A 64 6.53 11.92 6.61
N VAL A 65 6.88 11.67 5.34
CA VAL A 65 6.51 12.57 4.23
C VAL A 65 5.00 12.56 4.02
N LEU A 66 4.35 11.39 4.07
CA LEU A 66 2.90 11.28 3.95
C LEU A 66 2.15 12.06 5.03
N LEU A 67 2.65 12.05 6.27
CA LEU A 67 2.05 12.78 7.39
C LEU A 67 2.30 14.30 7.33
N ALA A 68 3.38 14.73 6.69
CA ALA A 68 3.81 16.13 6.65
C ALA A 68 3.33 16.89 5.41
N THR A 69 2.81 16.21 4.39
CA THR A 69 2.52 16.81 3.09
C THR A 69 1.15 16.39 2.55
N ASP A 70 0.75 16.95 1.42
CA ASP A 70 -0.43 16.52 0.66
C ASP A 70 -0.07 15.49 -0.44
N CYS A 71 0.94 14.67 -0.18
CA CYS A 71 1.21 13.51 -1.00
C CYS A 71 0.23 12.37 -0.68
N TYR A 72 0.14 11.44 -1.62
CA TYR A 72 -0.59 10.18 -1.42
C TYR A 72 0.31 8.99 -1.77
N THR A 73 -0.03 7.82 -1.25
CA THR A 73 0.52 6.54 -1.72
C THR A 73 -0.61 5.54 -1.92
N ILE A 74 -0.39 4.52 -2.76
CA ILE A 74 -1.37 3.49 -3.06
C ILE A 74 -0.88 2.17 -2.48
N GLY A 75 -1.79 1.41 -1.89
CA GLY A 75 -1.47 0.10 -1.33
C GLY A 75 -2.69 -0.78 -1.15
N THR A 76 -2.52 -1.84 -0.39
CA THR A 76 -3.51 -2.91 -0.21
C THR A 76 -4.77 -2.51 0.57
N GLY A 77 -4.76 -1.37 1.23
CA GLY A 77 -5.81 -0.95 2.17
C GLY A 77 -5.58 -1.44 3.60
N ILE A 78 -4.70 -2.40 3.80
CA ILE A 78 -4.38 -2.96 5.11
C ILE A 78 -3.39 -2.04 5.83
N MET A 79 -3.88 -1.34 6.85
CA MET A 79 -3.04 -0.53 7.72
C MET A 79 -3.41 -0.79 9.18
N PRO A 80 -2.57 -1.51 9.94
CA PRO A 80 -2.82 -1.77 11.35
C PRO A 80 -2.96 -0.46 12.13
N SER A 81 -4.02 -0.32 12.90
CA SER A 81 -4.34 0.88 13.68
C SER A 81 -3.22 1.26 14.68
N LEU A 82 -2.56 0.24 15.24
CA LEU A 82 -1.42 0.42 16.16
C LEU A 82 -0.24 1.16 15.54
N LEU A 83 -0.08 1.13 14.20
CA LEU A 83 1.05 1.75 13.52
C LEU A 83 0.76 3.17 13.04
N ASN A 84 -0.49 3.59 12.99
CA ASN A 84 -0.85 4.88 12.43
C ASN A 84 -1.58 5.83 13.40
N GLU A 85 -2.07 5.32 14.55
CA GLU A 85 -2.79 6.10 15.56
C GLU A 85 -3.94 6.96 14.98
N GLY A 86 -4.53 6.52 13.86
CA GLY A 86 -5.58 7.26 13.16
C GLY A 86 -5.12 8.53 12.43
N ARG A 87 -3.80 8.70 12.23
CA ARG A 87 -3.26 9.86 11.50
C ARG A 87 -3.29 9.71 9.98
N ILE A 88 -3.43 8.48 9.50
CA ILE A 88 -3.53 8.15 8.07
C ILE A 88 -4.93 7.60 7.79
N VAL A 89 -5.51 8.04 6.70
CA VAL A 89 -6.81 7.61 6.20
C VAL A 89 -6.58 6.71 4.97
N SER A 90 -7.24 5.56 4.96
CA SER A 90 -7.26 4.61 3.84
C SER A 90 -8.59 4.75 3.10
N ILE A 91 -8.55 5.08 1.82
CA ILE A 91 -9.72 5.37 1.01
C ILE A 91 -9.73 4.46 -0.22
N PRO A 92 -10.81 3.71 -0.50
CA PRO A 92 -10.88 2.86 -1.67
C PRO A 92 -10.63 3.62 -2.98
N LEU A 93 -9.83 3.05 -3.87
CA LEU A 93 -9.59 3.57 -5.21
C LEU A 93 -10.58 2.93 -6.20
N SER A 94 -11.18 3.74 -7.06
CA SER A 94 -12.00 3.26 -8.18
C SER A 94 -11.07 2.76 -9.29
N SER A 95 -10.74 1.47 -9.23
CA SER A 95 -9.92 0.77 -10.22
C SER A 95 -10.41 -0.67 -10.30
N ASP A 96 -10.25 -1.28 -11.48
CA ASP A 96 -10.48 -2.70 -11.71
C ASP A 96 -9.27 -3.56 -11.28
N ASP A 97 -8.20 -2.93 -10.84
CA ASP A 97 -7.01 -3.60 -10.35
C ASP A 97 -7.23 -4.25 -8.98
N TYR A 98 -6.39 -5.21 -8.66
CA TYR A 98 -6.39 -5.87 -7.36
C TYR A 98 -4.96 -6.22 -6.92
N TYR A 99 -4.76 -6.25 -5.62
CA TYR A 99 -3.54 -6.78 -5.02
C TYR A 99 -3.74 -8.23 -4.61
N SER A 100 -2.76 -9.06 -4.92
CA SER A 100 -2.63 -10.40 -4.35
C SER A 100 -1.55 -10.38 -3.28
N ILE A 101 -1.90 -10.75 -2.06
CA ILE A 101 -0.94 -10.94 -0.96
C ILE A 101 -0.67 -12.43 -0.85
N GLY A 102 0.59 -12.80 -0.86
CA GLY A 102 0.99 -14.20 -0.78
C GLY A 102 2.35 -14.38 -0.12
N TYR A 103 2.81 -15.60 -0.08
CA TYR A 103 4.14 -15.96 0.42
C TYR A 103 4.87 -16.84 -0.58
N LEU A 104 6.18 -16.76 -0.56
CA LEU A 104 7.06 -17.58 -1.41
C LEU A 104 7.73 -18.66 -0.57
N THR A 105 7.76 -19.87 -1.10
CA THR A 105 8.49 -21.00 -0.50
C THR A 105 9.46 -21.60 -1.51
N ARG A 106 10.50 -22.23 -0.99
CA ARG A 106 11.33 -23.09 -1.83
C ARG A 106 10.58 -24.39 -2.08
N GLY A 107 10.31 -24.70 -3.34
CA GLY A 107 9.56 -25.89 -3.75
C GLY A 107 10.20 -27.22 -3.37
N ASP A 108 11.50 -27.22 -3.04
CA ASP A 108 12.28 -28.39 -2.65
C ASP A 108 12.24 -28.70 -1.12
N LYS A 109 11.58 -27.86 -0.32
CA LYS A 109 11.53 -27.99 1.14
C LYS A 109 10.13 -28.06 1.71
N THR A 110 9.93 -29.02 2.60
CA THR A 110 8.72 -29.06 3.42
C THR A 110 8.78 -27.98 4.50
N LEU A 111 7.71 -27.22 4.65
CA LEU A 111 7.59 -26.22 5.69
C LEU A 111 7.62 -26.84 7.08
N SER A 112 8.37 -26.22 7.99
CA SER A 112 8.35 -26.60 9.40
C SER A 112 6.97 -26.37 10.04
N PRO A 113 6.62 -27.05 11.13
CA PRO A 113 5.37 -26.79 11.84
C PRO A 113 5.19 -25.32 12.24
N LEU A 114 6.26 -24.67 12.69
CA LEU A 114 6.24 -23.24 13.05
C LEU A 114 5.98 -22.34 11.84
N ALA A 115 6.58 -22.65 10.69
CA ALA A 115 6.33 -21.89 9.46
C ALA A 115 4.87 -22.03 9.00
N LYS A 116 4.29 -23.22 9.11
CA LYS A 116 2.87 -23.44 8.81
C LYS A 116 1.98 -22.63 9.73
N GLU A 117 2.20 -22.70 11.05
CA GLU A 117 1.45 -21.91 12.03
C GLU A 117 1.54 -20.40 11.76
N PHE A 118 2.74 -19.90 11.38
CA PHE A 118 2.90 -18.49 11.01
C PHE A 118 2.05 -18.12 9.80
N ILE A 119 2.04 -18.95 8.76
CA ILE A 119 1.24 -18.73 7.55
C ILE A 119 -0.26 -18.74 7.88
N ASP A 120 -0.71 -19.69 8.69
CA ASP A 120 -2.11 -19.77 9.10
C ASP A 120 -2.55 -18.52 9.88
N ARG A 121 -1.68 -18.03 10.79
CA ARG A 121 -1.92 -16.76 11.49
C ARG A 121 -1.92 -15.56 10.56
N LEU A 122 -1.02 -15.52 9.58
CA LEU A 122 -0.96 -14.45 8.59
C LEU A 122 -2.26 -14.38 7.78
N HIS A 123 -2.76 -15.52 7.28
CA HIS A 123 -4.04 -15.57 6.57
C HIS A 123 -5.18 -15.05 7.44
N LYS A 124 -5.29 -15.55 8.65
CA LYS A 124 -6.32 -15.11 9.59
C LYS A 124 -6.27 -13.60 9.83
N THR A 125 -5.08 -13.04 10.04
CA THR A 125 -4.90 -11.60 10.26
C THR A 125 -5.30 -10.78 9.03
N VAL A 126 -4.96 -11.23 7.83
CA VAL A 126 -5.34 -10.55 6.58
C VAL A 126 -6.85 -10.59 6.39
N ASP A 127 -7.50 -11.74 6.66
CA ASP A 127 -8.96 -11.89 6.52
C ASP A 127 -9.72 -11.01 7.54
N GLU A 128 -9.18 -10.83 8.74
CA GLU A 128 -9.77 -9.97 9.79
C GLU A 128 -9.63 -8.47 9.48
N LEU A 129 -8.72 -8.06 8.59
CA LEU A 129 -8.44 -6.65 8.25
C LEU A 129 -9.08 -6.22 6.92
N GLN A 130 -9.74 -7.11 6.21
CA GLN A 130 -10.51 -6.83 4.99
C GLN A 130 -11.98 -6.54 5.31
#